data_f35498d8cba2511cdffb9dd32f334707
#
_entry.id   f35498d8cba2511cdffb9dd32f334707
#
_cell.length_a   1.000
_cell.length_b   1.000
_cell.length_c   1.000
_cell.angle_alpha   90.00
_cell.angle_beta   90.00
_cell.angle_gamma   90.00
#
_symmetry.space_group_name_H-M   'P 1'
#
loop_
_entity.id
_entity.type
_entity.pdbx_description
1 polymer ?
#
loop_
_entity_poly.entity_id
_entity_poly.type
_entity_poly.pdbx_seq_one_letter_code
_entity_poly.pdbx_strand_id
1 'polypeptide(L)'
;MDLEARHLRCLEAVAAAGSLNRAAHLMGLSQPALSAQLRRIEAVVGGAVFERGPSGTRATPLGELLLPYAREVLRGLDELARAVEGHRASARGRPLRLGVRTTPLALLMYEVASRLFPGDVAELAVLDRSAEAVAALVRGDVDVVLHTDFPGRPIVPPAGVRMTVLGTEPLFVGLPEGHPLVGRAEIDLAELAGTTWLVAVNGDDEFDRHLMEQCRLAGHPTMVTRTVEPLLLVQLMRRGGPVVTAMNALGSGLAVPGVVRELRGSPVRTRHVLLWRRDEGPVDEEFAGRLRTGLLDAYREALPHAGRVPGWWERNPGWLGSAAPDG
;
A
#
# COMPACT_ATOMS: atom_id res chain seq x y z
N MET A 1 21.16 21.97 -25.30
CA MET A 1 20.78 21.92 -23.88
C MET A 1 21.39 20.63 -23.33
N ASP A 2 22.33 20.73 -22.39
CA ASP A 2 23.08 19.55 -21.91
C ASP A 2 22.73 19.31 -20.44
N LEU A 3 21.56 18.70 -20.24
CA LEU A 3 21.06 18.27 -18.93
C LEU A 3 21.35 16.78 -18.73
N GLU A 4 22.03 16.46 -17.63
CA GLU A 4 22.35 15.09 -17.25
C GLU A 4 21.33 14.56 -16.21
N ALA A 5 21.21 13.24 -16.06
CA ALA A 5 20.31 12.61 -15.08
C ALA A 5 20.49 13.13 -13.64
N ARG A 6 21.74 13.42 -13.24
CA ARG A 6 22.02 14.02 -11.92
C ARG A 6 21.39 15.40 -11.74
N HIS A 7 21.27 16.18 -12.82
CA HIS A 7 20.62 17.49 -12.81
C HIS A 7 19.12 17.33 -12.61
N LEU A 8 18.50 16.37 -13.29
CA LEU A 8 17.07 16.08 -13.15
C LEU A 8 16.72 15.56 -11.74
N ARG A 9 17.54 14.68 -11.17
CA ARG A 9 17.41 14.24 -9.77
C ARG A 9 17.51 15.42 -8.79
N CYS A 10 18.40 16.37 -9.06
CA CYS A 10 18.50 17.59 -8.25
C CYS A 10 17.20 18.41 -8.28
N LEU A 11 16.61 18.62 -9.46
CA LEU A 11 15.35 19.35 -9.61
C LEU A 11 14.22 18.64 -8.85
N GLU A 12 14.11 17.33 -9.00
CA GLU A 12 13.06 16.54 -8.33
C GLU A 12 13.22 16.55 -6.81
N ALA A 13 14.44 16.37 -6.29
CA ALA A 13 14.71 16.42 -4.86
C ALA A 13 14.34 17.79 -4.24
N VAL A 14 14.64 18.90 -4.94
CA VAL A 14 14.27 20.24 -4.47
C VAL A 14 12.77 20.45 -4.49
N ALA A 15 12.07 20.00 -5.54
CA ALA A 15 10.64 20.10 -5.66
C ALA A 15 9.92 19.30 -4.56
N ALA A 16 10.32 18.05 -4.34
CA ALA A 16 9.73 17.17 -3.35
C ALA A 16 9.99 17.64 -1.91
N ALA A 17 11.21 18.14 -1.63
CA ALA A 17 11.55 18.60 -0.29
C ALA A 17 10.95 19.97 0.08
N GLY A 18 10.61 20.82 -0.89
CA GLY A 18 10.17 22.20 -0.68
C GLY A 18 11.20 23.08 0.06
N SER A 19 12.43 22.62 0.20
CA SER A 19 13.52 23.31 0.91
C SER A 19 14.87 22.82 0.41
N LEU A 20 15.76 23.78 0.05
CA LEU A 20 17.12 23.46 -0.39
C LEU A 20 17.95 22.75 0.68
N ASN A 21 17.76 23.08 1.95
CA ASN A 21 18.48 22.42 3.03
C ASN A 21 18.04 20.95 3.17
N ARG A 22 16.75 20.69 3.10
CA ARG A 22 16.20 19.33 3.17
C ARG A 22 16.60 18.52 1.95
N ALA A 23 16.51 19.10 0.75
CA ALA A 23 16.94 18.46 -0.49
C ALA A 23 18.42 18.09 -0.46
N ALA A 24 19.29 19.01 0.01
CA ALA A 24 20.71 18.74 0.15
C ALA A 24 20.99 17.57 1.09
N HIS A 25 20.30 17.52 2.24
CA HIS A 25 20.43 16.41 3.18
C HIS A 25 20.01 15.07 2.55
N LEU A 26 18.85 15.03 1.86
CA LEU A 26 18.37 13.83 1.15
C LEU A 26 19.32 13.33 0.06
N MET A 27 20.04 14.26 -0.59
CA MET A 27 21.02 13.93 -1.64
C MET A 27 22.44 13.67 -1.12
N GLY A 28 22.66 13.73 0.19
CA GLY A 28 24.00 13.60 0.78
C GLY A 28 24.97 14.73 0.39
N LEU A 29 24.44 15.93 0.06
CA LEU A 29 25.19 17.09 -0.36
C LEU A 29 25.16 18.20 0.70
N SER A 30 26.17 19.09 0.65
CA SER A 30 26.06 20.36 1.37
C SER A 30 25.10 21.33 0.64
N GLN A 31 24.39 22.17 1.39
CA GLN A 31 23.48 23.16 0.80
C GLN A 31 24.20 24.13 -0.20
N PRO A 32 25.42 24.58 0.03
CA PRO A 32 26.16 25.35 -0.98
C PRO A 32 26.42 24.57 -2.27
N ALA A 33 26.76 23.27 -2.18
CA ALA A 33 26.97 22.42 -3.34
C ALA A 33 25.68 22.24 -4.16
N LEU A 34 24.56 21.96 -3.50
CA LEU A 34 23.26 21.86 -4.17
C LEU A 34 22.85 23.19 -4.83
N SER A 35 23.05 24.31 -4.13
CA SER A 35 22.79 25.66 -4.70
C SER A 35 23.67 25.97 -5.91
N ALA A 36 24.92 25.54 -5.91
CA ALA A 36 25.82 25.71 -7.07
C ALA A 36 25.37 24.85 -8.25
N GLN A 37 24.93 23.63 -7.98
CA GLN A 37 24.38 22.72 -9.00
C GLN A 37 23.09 23.28 -9.60
N LEU A 38 22.18 23.79 -8.78
CA LEU A 38 20.94 24.40 -9.23
C LEU A 38 21.22 25.62 -10.16
N ARG A 39 22.13 26.50 -9.77
CA ARG A 39 22.54 27.65 -10.63
C ARG A 39 23.08 27.21 -12.00
N ARG A 40 23.83 26.09 -12.06
CA ARG A 40 24.31 25.54 -13.36
C ARG A 40 23.12 25.04 -14.20
N ILE A 41 22.15 24.35 -13.59
CA ILE A 41 20.95 23.91 -14.28
C ILE A 41 20.19 25.13 -14.83
N GLU A 42 19.96 26.14 -14.01
CA GLU A 42 19.24 27.37 -14.37
C GLU A 42 19.95 28.13 -15.50
N ALA A 43 21.27 28.13 -15.51
CA ALA A 43 22.06 28.71 -16.62
C ALA A 43 21.86 27.90 -17.93
N VAL A 44 21.77 26.58 -17.86
CA VAL A 44 21.54 25.71 -19.03
C VAL A 44 20.13 25.86 -19.59
N VAL A 45 19.12 26.03 -18.74
CA VAL A 45 17.71 26.16 -19.16
C VAL A 45 17.30 27.62 -19.44
N GLY A 46 18.17 28.57 -19.12
CA GLY A 46 17.97 29.97 -19.43
C GLY A 46 17.06 30.76 -18.48
N GLY A 47 16.86 30.25 -17.25
CA GLY A 47 16.02 30.94 -16.26
C GLY A 47 15.96 30.21 -14.91
N ALA A 48 15.45 30.93 -13.89
CA ALA A 48 15.25 30.36 -12.57
C ALA A 48 14.17 29.25 -12.61
N VAL A 49 14.51 28.10 -12.06
CA VAL A 49 13.59 26.94 -11.96
C VAL A 49 12.86 26.94 -10.62
N PHE A 50 13.48 27.49 -9.60
CA PHE A 50 12.87 27.65 -8.28
C PHE A 50 13.00 29.06 -7.76
N GLU A 51 12.02 29.49 -6.99
CA GLU A 51 12.02 30.72 -6.22
C GLU A 51 11.99 30.44 -4.73
N ARG A 52 12.60 31.33 -3.94
CA ARG A 52 12.60 31.26 -2.48
C ARG A 52 11.58 32.23 -1.90
N GLY A 53 10.73 31.74 -1.03
CA GLY A 53 9.74 32.54 -0.33
C GLY A 53 9.68 32.23 1.18
N PRO A 54 8.88 32.96 1.93
CA PRO A 54 8.70 32.73 3.36
C PRO A 54 8.18 31.31 3.69
N SER A 55 7.50 30.67 2.74
CA SER A 55 6.97 29.31 2.86
C SER A 55 7.89 28.22 2.31
N GLY A 56 9.15 28.56 1.97
CA GLY A 56 10.12 27.61 1.44
C GLY A 56 10.50 27.86 -0.02
N THR A 57 10.86 26.78 -0.72
CA THR A 57 11.27 26.80 -2.13
C THR A 57 10.12 26.28 -2.99
N ARG A 58 9.71 27.03 -4.01
CA ARG A 58 8.63 26.66 -4.94
C ARG A 58 9.15 26.69 -6.38
N ALA A 59 8.53 25.87 -7.24
CA ALA A 59 8.81 25.92 -8.66
C ALA A 59 8.31 27.24 -9.27
N THR A 60 9.11 27.81 -10.19
CA THR A 60 8.67 28.89 -11.07
C THR A 60 7.81 28.32 -12.21
N PRO A 61 7.18 29.13 -13.06
CA PRO A 61 6.51 28.63 -14.28
C PRO A 61 7.43 27.78 -15.16
N LEU A 62 8.73 28.14 -15.25
CA LEU A 62 9.72 27.34 -15.96
C LEU A 62 9.98 26.00 -15.22
N GLY A 63 10.01 26.02 -13.89
CA GLY A 63 10.13 24.82 -13.07
C GLY A 63 8.92 23.90 -13.23
N GLU A 64 7.71 24.43 -13.20
CA GLU A 64 6.47 23.67 -13.42
C GLU A 64 6.44 23.03 -14.81
N LEU A 65 6.98 23.71 -15.82
CA LEU A 65 7.13 23.14 -17.16
C LEU A 65 8.16 21.99 -17.18
N LEU A 66 9.30 22.14 -16.51
CA LEU A 66 10.43 21.20 -16.62
C LEU A 66 10.25 19.95 -15.76
N LEU A 67 9.62 20.06 -14.58
CA LEU A 67 9.52 18.96 -13.63
C LEU A 67 8.81 17.71 -14.18
N PRO A 68 7.69 17.79 -14.93
CA PRO A 68 7.08 16.61 -15.54
C PRO A 68 8.03 15.89 -16.50
N TYR A 69 8.75 16.62 -17.35
CA TYR A 69 9.72 16.01 -18.27
C TYR A 69 10.93 15.42 -17.53
N ALA A 70 11.40 16.09 -16.45
CA ALA A 70 12.46 15.55 -15.63
C ALA A 70 12.08 14.18 -15.03
N ARG A 71 10.86 14.06 -14.51
CA ARG A 71 10.32 12.78 -13.98
C ARG A 71 10.20 11.73 -15.07
N GLU A 72 9.73 12.10 -16.26
CA GLU A 72 9.61 11.17 -17.38
C GLU A 72 10.96 10.60 -17.83
N VAL A 73 11.98 11.46 -17.95
CA VAL A 73 13.34 11.02 -18.30
C VAL A 73 13.94 10.13 -17.20
N LEU A 74 13.77 10.50 -15.93
CA LEU A 74 14.27 9.69 -14.81
C LEU A 74 13.59 8.33 -14.79
N ARG A 75 12.27 8.27 -15.00
CA ARG A 75 11.52 7.02 -15.13
C ARG A 75 12.07 6.16 -16.28
N GLY A 76 12.33 6.74 -17.45
CA GLY A 76 12.91 6.02 -18.59
C GLY A 76 14.32 5.48 -18.30
N LEU A 77 15.14 6.22 -17.54
CA LEU A 77 16.46 5.73 -17.09
C LEU A 77 16.34 4.57 -16.10
N ASP A 78 15.39 4.63 -15.19
CA ASP A 78 15.10 3.55 -14.26
C ASP A 78 14.52 2.32 -14.98
N GLU A 79 13.74 2.52 -16.04
CA GLU A 79 13.27 1.45 -16.94
C GLU A 79 14.40 0.80 -17.73
N LEU A 80 15.33 1.60 -18.23
CA LEU A 80 16.52 1.08 -18.91
C LEU A 80 17.41 0.27 -17.95
N ALA A 81 17.66 0.79 -16.74
CA ALA A 81 18.45 0.06 -15.75
C ALA A 81 17.77 -1.30 -15.42
N ARG A 82 16.45 -1.30 -15.24
CA ARG A 82 15.66 -2.52 -15.02
C ARG A 82 15.72 -3.48 -16.21
N ALA A 83 15.61 -2.99 -17.44
CA ALA A 83 15.72 -3.84 -18.63
C ALA A 83 17.09 -4.51 -18.74
N VAL A 84 18.17 -3.79 -18.40
CA VAL A 84 19.54 -4.34 -18.37
C VAL A 84 19.70 -5.37 -17.25
N GLU A 85 19.14 -5.11 -16.07
CA GLU A 85 19.12 -6.07 -14.96
C GLU A 85 18.24 -7.27 -15.30
N GLY A 86 17.09 -7.07 -15.96
CA GLY A 86 16.22 -8.12 -16.48
C GLY A 86 16.92 -9.03 -17.48
N HIS A 87 17.69 -8.45 -18.39
CA HIS A 87 18.50 -9.22 -19.32
C HIS A 87 19.58 -10.07 -18.61
N ARG A 88 20.18 -9.55 -17.57
CA ARG A 88 21.13 -10.30 -16.73
C ARG A 88 20.45 -11.40 -15.89
N ALA A 89 19.22 -11.18 -15.45
CA ALA A 89 18.45 -12.15 -14.66
C ALA A 89 17.78 -13.21 -15.54
N SER A 90 17.40 -12.88 -16.78
CA SER A 90 16.96 -13.86 -17.77
C SER A 90 18.04 -14.91 -18.05
N ALA A 91 19.32 -14.54 -17.88
CA ALA A 91 20.43 -15.51 -17.86
C ALA A 91 20.40 -16.42 -16.60
N ARG A 92 19.60 -16.12 -15.57
CA ARG A 92 19.34 -16.94 -14.37
C ARG A 92 17.98 -17.67 -14.38
N GLY A 93 17.18 -17.48 -15.42
CA GLY A 93 16.24 -18.46 -15.99
C GLY A 93 14.93 -18.74 -15.25
N ARG A 94 14.50 -17.99 -14.23
CA ARG A 94 13.22 -18.30 -13.57
C ARG A 94 12.41 -17.03 -13.27
N PRO A 95 11.15 -16.98 -13.76
CA PRO A 95 10.25 -15.87 -13.45
C PRO A 95 9.82 -15.84 -11.97
N LEU A 96 9.50 -14.63 -11.46
CA LEU A 96 9.01 -14.44 -10.10
C LEU A 96 7.55 -14.89 -10.00
N ARG A 97 7.23 -15.72 -9.02
CA ARG A 97 5.88 -16.18 -8.73
C ARG A 97 5.38 -15.55 -7.42
N LEU A 98 4.25 -14.84 -7.53
CA LEU A 98 3.65 -14.11 -6.42
C LEU A 98 2.48 -14.89 -5.84
N GLY A 99 2.45 -15.04 -4.51
CA GLY A 99 1.27 -15.44 -3.78
C GLY A 99 0.61 -14.20 -3.16
N VAL A 100 -0.69 -14.04 -3.33
CA VAL A 100 -1.41 -12.89 -2.77
C VAL A 100 -2.73 -13.31 -2.15
N ARG A 101 -3.11 -12.62 -1.09
CA ARG A 101 -4.49 -12.63 -0.61
C ARG A 101 -5.33 -11.67 -1.47
N THR A 102 -6.60 -11.98 -1.67
CA THR A 102 -7.55 -11.09 -2.36
C THR A 102 -7.77 -9.81 -1.55
N THR A 103 -6.96 -8.80 -1.83
CA THR A 103 -7.02 -7.46 -1.24
C THR A 103 -6.65 -6.42 -2.30
N PRO A 104 -6.99 -5.14 -2.12
CA PRO A 104 -6.53 -4.09 -3.04
C PRO A 104 -5.01 -4.03 -3.22
N LEU A 105 -4.23 -4.48 -2.21
CA LEU A 105 -2.78 -4.55 -2.31
C LEU A 105 -2.28 -5.62 -3.29
N ALA A 106 -3.09 -6.61 -3.65
CA ALA A 106 -2.68 -7.65 -4.60
C ALA A 106 -2.29 -7.06 -5.97
N LEU A 107 -3.06 -6.07 -6.47
CA LEU A 107 -2.73 -5.38 -7.71
C LEU A 107 -1.44 -4.57 -7.56
N LEU A 108 -1.32 -3.82 -6.46
CA LEU A 108 -0.11 -3.04 -6.18
C LEU A 108 1.12 -3.96 -6.05
N MET A 109 0.96 -5.14 -5.44
CA MET A 109 2.02 -6.14 -5.36
C MET A 109 2.52 -6.56 -6.75
N TYR A 110 1.60 -6.85 -7.67
CA TYR A 110 1.94 -7.21 -9.04
C TYR A 110 2.66 -6.07 -9.75
N GLU A 111 2.14 -4.85 -9.68
CA GLU A 111 2.72 -3.67 -10.33
C GLU A 111 4.11 -3.33 -9.79
N VAL A 112 4.28 -3.34 -8.45
CA VAL A 112 5.56 -3.04 -7.82
C VAL A 112 6.57 -4.15 -8.08
N ALA A 113 6.18 -5.42 -7.96
CA ALA A 113 7.05 -6.54 -8.24
C ALA A 113 7.51 -6.55 -9.70
N SER A 114 6.61 -6.29 -10.66
CA SER A 114 6.94 -6.20 -12.09
C SER A 114 7.89 -5.05 -12.40
N ARG A 115 7.85 -3.97 -11.63
CA ARG A 115 8.80 -2.85 -11.77
C ARG A 115 10.16 -3.13 -11.15
N LEU A 116 10.20 -3.88 -10.05
CA LEU A 116 11.42 -4.10 -9.26
C LEU A 116 12.19 -5.35 -9.67
N PHE A 117 11.47 -6.38 -10.12
CA PHE A 117 12.09 -7.64 -10.50
C PHE A 117 12.67 -7.57 -11.91
N PRO A 118 13.93 -7.97 -12.09
CA PRO A 118 14.60 -7.82 -13.38
C PRO A 118 14.17 -8.85 -14.45
N GLY A 119 13.31 -9.78 -14.12
CA GLY A 119 12.71 -10.78 -15.02
C GLY A 119 11.21 -10.64 -15.11
N ASP A 120 10.57 -11.56 -15.80
CA ASP A 120 9.12 -11.57 -15.88
C ASP A 120 8.48 -12.01 -14.56
N VAL A 121 7.36 -11.41 -14.20
CA VAL A 121 6.44 -11.94 -13.19
C VAL A 121 5.51 -12.91 -13.91
N ALA A 122 5.73 -14.21 -13.69
CA ALA A 122 5.03 -15.23 -14.46
C ALA A 122 3.63 -15.54 -13.96
N GLU A 123 3.43 -15.46 -12.66
CA GLU A 123 2.22 -15.99 -12.06
C GLU A 123 1.82 -15.19 -10.81
N LEU A 124 0.52 -14.91 -10.73
CA LEU A 124 -0.12 -14.36 -9.54
C LEU A 124 -1.08 -15.43 -9.01
N ALA A 125 -0.67 -16.15 -7.97
CA ALA A 125 -1.51 -17.13 -7.28
C ALA A 125 -2.33 -16.46 -6.19
N VAL A 126 -3.65 -16.60 -6.23
CA VAL A 126 -4.53 -16.17 -5.15
C VAL A 126 -4.57 -17.24 -4.07
N LEU A 127 -4.10 -16.89 -2.88
CA LEU A 127 -3.92 -17.77 -1.74
C LEU A 127 -4.56 -17.09 -0.52
N ASP A 128 -5.87 -17.18 -0.40
CA ASP A 128 -6.62 -16.44 0.62
C ASP A 128 -6.45 -17.00 2.04
N ARG A 129 -6.09 -18.28 2.18
CA ARG A 129 -5.85 -18.92 3.48
C ARG A 129 -4.37 -18.80 3.86
N SER A 130 -4.11 -18.29 5.06
CA SER A 130 -2.74 -18.09 5.54
C SER A 130 -1.92 -19.39 5.58
N ALA A 131 -2.52 -20.49 6.01
CA ALA A 131 -1.87 -21.79 6.03
C ALA A 131 -1.53 -22.31 4.62
N GLU A 132 -2.39 -22.08 3.63
CA GLU A 132 -2.14 -22.45 2.23
C GLU A 132 -1.03 -21.58 1.62
N ALA A 133 -1.04 -20.27 1.88
CA ALA A 133 -0.03 -19.34 1.42
C ALA A 133 1.36 -19.70 1.95
N VAL A 134 1.46 -20.00 3.25
CA VAL A 134 2.71 -20.46 3.88
C VAL A 134 3.15 -21.80 3.32
N ALA A 135 2.22 -22.76 3.13
CA ALA A 135 2.55 -24.06 2.56
C ALA A 135 3.03 -23.95 1.11
N ALA A 136 2.41 -23.13 0.28
CA ALA A 136 2.82 -22.87 -1.11
C ALA A 136 4.23 -22.24 -1.16
N LEU A 137 4.52 -21.32 -0.23
CA LEU A 137 5.84 -20.72 -0.10
C LEU A 137 6.90 -21.77 0.27
N VAL A 138 6.62 -22.62 1.27
CA VAL A 138 7.54 -23.69 1.72
C VAL A 138 7.81 -24.71 0.61
N ARG A 139 6.78 -25.12 -0.15
CA ARG A 139 6.95 -26.03 -1.29
C ARG A 139 7.68 -25.39 -2.47
N GLY A 140 7.81 -24.07 -2.48
CA GLY A 140 8.39 -23.35 -3.59
C GLY A 140 7.43 -23.17 -4.79
N ASP A 141 6.12 -23.27 -4.57
CA ASP A 141 5.11 -22.98 -5.60
C ASP A 141 5.04 -21.48 -5.90
N VAL A 142 5.30 -20.65 -4.89
CA VAL A 142 5.46 -19.19 -4.98
C VAL A 142 6.79 -18.76 -4.34
N ASP A 143 7.28 -17.58 -4.70
CA ASP A 143 8.58 -17.07 -4.27
C ASP A 143 8.46 -16.02 -3.17
N VAL A 144 7.39 -15.24 -3.20
CA VAL A 144 7.03 -14.24 -2.19
C VAL A 144 5.51 -14.21 -2.03
N VAL A 145 5.09 -14.00 -0.80
CA VAL A 145 3.67 -13.94 -0.44
C VAL A 145 3.36 -12.59 0.20
N LEU A 146 2.33 -11.90 -0.31
CA LEU A 146 1.67 -10.79 0.36
C LEU A 146 0.38 -11.29 1.00
N HIS A 147 0.31 -11.25 2.30
CA HIS A 147 -0.85 -11.74 3.05
C HIS A 147 -1.27 -10.75 4.15
N THR A 148 -2.36 -11.05 4.81
CA THR A 148 -2.82 -10.32 6.00
C THR A 148 -2.93 -11.26 7.19
N ASP A 149 -2.58 -10.75 8.36
CA ASP A 149 -2.93 -11.35 9.64
C ASP A 149 -3.61 -10.31 10.55
N PHE A 150 -3.87 -10.67 11.79
CA PHE A 150 -4.64 -9.83 12.70
C PHE A 150 -3.90 -9.65 14.01
N PRO A 151 -4.01 -8.48 14.67
CA PRO A 151 -3.52 -8.31 16.04
C PRO A 151 -4.07 -9.41 16.96
N GLY A 152 -3.16 -10.03 17.74
CA GLY A 152 -3.48 -11.17 18.59
C GLY A 152 -3.54 -12.55 17.87
N ARG A 153 -3.44 -12.58 16.53
CA ARG A 153 -3.41 -13.80 15.70
C ARG A 153 -2.39 -13.68 14.57
N PRO A 154 -1.11 -13.44 14.89
CA PRO A 154 -0.09 -13.26 13.87
C PRO A 154 0.18 -14.57 13.12
N ILE A 155 0.53 -14.44 11.84
CA ILE A 155 1.16 -15.55 11.11
C ILE A 155 2.52 -15.80 11.76
N VAL A 156 2.76 -17.05 12.16
CA VAL A 156 4.06 -17.49 12.66
C VAL A 156 4.81 -18.16 11.51
N PRO A 157 5.86 -17.52 10.96
CA PRO A 157 6.59 -18.12 9.86
C PRO A 157 7.33 -19.37 10.33
N PRO A 158 7.26 -20.48 9.57
CA PRO A 158 8.04 -21.68 9.89
C PRO A 158 9.53 -21.46 9.66
N ALA A 159 10.35 -22.41 10.12
CA ALA A 159 11.79 -22.38 9.86
C ALA A 159 12.07 -22.26 8.35
N GLY A 160 13.03 -21.42 7.99
CA GLY A 160 13.38 -21.16 6.59
C GLY A 160 12.51 -20.12 5.88
N VAL A 161 11.44 -19.61 6.50
CA VAL A 161 10.62 -18.51 5.98
C VAL A 161 10.94 -17.23 6.76
N ARG A 162 11.13 -16.15 6.02
CA ARG A 162 11.26 -14.79 6.55
C ARG A 162 9.92 -14.06 6.42
N MET A 163 9.69 -13.14 7.33
CA MET A 163 8.51 -12.28 7.30
C MET A 163 8.88 -10.86 7.68
N THR A 164 8.29 -9.90 7.01
CA THR A 164 8.31 -8.49 7.42
C THR A 164 6.90 -7.91 7.42
N VAL A 165 6.64 -7.01 8.35
CA VAL A 165 5.36 -6.28 8.42
C VAL A 165 5.46 -5.06 7.52
N LEU A 166 4.49 -4.86 6.63
CA LEU A 166 4.34 -3.64 5.87
C LEU A 166 3.73 -2.54 6.74
N GLY A 167 2.68 -2.88 7.45
CA GLY A 167 1.95 -1.97 8.32
C GLY A 167 0.66 -2.59 8.82
N THR A 168 0.03 -1.89 9.75
CA THR A 168 -1.29 -2.24 10.28
C THR A 168 -2.28 -1.19 9.82
N GLU A 169 -3.46 -1.57 9.34
CA GLU A 169 -4.52 -0.63 9.00
C GLU A 169 -5.83 -0.96 9.73
N PRO A 170 -6.64 0.05 10.05
CA PRO A 170 -7.97 -0.18 10.57
C PRO A 170 -8.88 -0.68 9.44
N LEU A 171 -9.89 -1.44 9.81
CA LEU A 171 -11.03 -1.70 8.96
C LEU A 171 -12.13 -0.69 9.22
N PHE A 172 -12.75 -0.26 8.16
CA PHE A 172 -13.88 0.63 8.12
C PHE A 172 -15.16 -0.18 7.96
N VAL A 173 -16.30 0.41 8.32
CA VAL A 173 -17.60 -0.21 8.05
C VAL A 173 -18.24 0.41 6.81
N GLY A 174 -18.62 -0.43 5.87
CA GLY A 174 -19.46 -0.07 4.73
C GLY A 174 -20.92 -0.22 5.11
N LEU A 175 -21.70 0.86 4.93
CA LEU A 175 -23.12 0.96 5.21
C LEU A 175 -23.92 1.13 3.92
N PRO A 176 -25.04 0.43 3.71
CA PRO A 176 -25.97 0.77 2.64
C PRO A 176 -26.48 2.22 2.77
N GLU A 177 -26.84 2.85 1.66
CA GLU A 177 -27.30 4.25 1.66
C GLU A 177 -28.47 4.55 2.62
N GLY A 178 -29.38 3.59 2.78
CA GLY A 178 -30.52 3.71 3.69
C GLY A 178 -30.27 3.27 5.14
N HIS A 179 -29.02 2.97 5.53
CA HIS A 179 -28.72 2.51 6.88
C HIS A 179 -28.90 3.67 7.90
N PRO A 180 -29.48 3.43 9.10
CA PRO A 180 -29.73 4.49 10.09
C PRO A 180 -28.49 5.28 10.51
N LEU A 181 -27.31 4.67 10.43
CA LEU A 181 -26.05 5.27 10.85
C LEU A 181 -25.28 6.02 9.74
N VAL A 182 -25.82 6.17 8.53
CA VAL A 182 -25.11 6.84 7.42
C VAL A 182 -24.75 8.29 7.71
N GLY A 183 -25.52 8.97 8.58
CA GLY A 183 -25.24 10.35 9.00
C GLY A 183 -24.14 10.50 10.05
N ARG A 184 -23.65 9.41 10.62
CA ARG A 184 -22.56 9.47 11.60
C ARG A 184 -21.22 9.66 10.91
N ALA A 185 -20.33 10.44 11.49
CA ALA A 185 -18.95 10.54 11.03
C ALA A 185 -18.14 9.31 11.45
N GLU A 186 -18.36 8.84 12.66
CA GLU A 186 -17.72 7.70 13.30
C GLU A 186 -18.80 6.83 13.97
N ILE A 187 -18.62 5.52 13.97
CA ILE A 187 -19.57 4.55 14.51
C ILE A 187 -18.88 3.75 15.62
N ASP A 188 -19.56 3.66 16.75
CA ASP A 188 -19.16 2.69 17.77
C ASP A 188 -19.53 1.29 17.29
N LEU A 189 -18.62 0.31 17.45
CA LEU A 189 -18.90 -1.07 17.07
C LEU A 189 -20.15 -1.60 17.75
N ALA A 190 -20.45 -1.09 18.96
CA ALA A 190 -21.66 -1.37 19.73
C ALA A 190 -22.96 -0.94 19.04
N GLU A 191 -22.95 0.11 18.23
CA GLU A 191 -24.13 0.58 17.51
C GLU A 191 -24.54 -0.35 16.35
N LEU A 192 -23.67 -1.28 15.97
CA LEU A 192 -23.92 -2.28 14.91
C LEU A 192 -24.54 -3.58 15.45
N ALA A 193 -24.95 -3.59 16.72
CA ALA A 193 -25.67 -4.73 17.31
C ALA A 193 -26.93 -5.07 16.50
N GLY A 194 -27.13 -6.35 16.24
CA GLY A 194 -28.29 -6.85 15.48
C GLY A 194 -28.17 -6.66 13.96
N THR A 195 -27.08 -6.05 13.45
CA THR A 195 -26.82 -6.03 12.00
C THR A 195 -26.12 -7.32 11.55
N THR A 196 -26.33 -7.68 10.27
CA THR A 196 -25.62 -8.81 9.66
C THR A 196 -24.37 -8.28 8.94
N TRP A 197 -23.22 -8.81 9.30
CA TRP A 197 -21.97 -8.53 8.59
C TRP A 197 -21.88 -9.42 7.35
N LEU A 198 -21.80 -8.79 6.20
CA LEU A 198 -21.53 -9.47 4.94
C LEU A 198 -20.02 -9.52 4.73
N VAL A 199 -19.48 -10.71 4.62
CA VAL A 199 -18.07 -10.96 4.39
C VAL A 199 -17.93 -11.66 3.04
N ALA A 200 -17.07 -11.14 2.17
CA ALA A 200 -16.81 -11.82 0.90
C ALA A 200 -16.14 -13.18 1.15
N VAL A 201 -16.53 -14.17 0.37
CA VAL A 201 -15.88 -15.50 0.39
C VAL A 201 -14.40 -15.32 0.03
N ASN A 202 -13.56 -15.56 0.99
CA ASN A 202 -12.10 -15.55 0.81
C ASN A 202 -11.43 -16.78 1.46
N GLY A 203 -12.23 -17.76 1.84
CA GLY A 203 -11.74 -19.05 2.35
C GLY A 203 -11.05 -19.02 3.72
N ASP A 204 -10.96 -17.84 4.35
CA ASP A 204 -10.24 -17.66 5.61
C ASP A 204 -11.18 -17.30 6.76
N ASP A 205 -11.40 -18.27 7.67
CA ASP A 205 -12.20 -18.06 8.88
C ASP A 205 -11.52 -17.20 9.95
N GLU A 206 -10.24 -16.80 9.73
CA GLU A 206 -9.50 -16.02 10.74
C GLU A 206 -10.02 -14.59 10.82
N PHE A 207 -10.40 -14.01 9.69
CA PHE A 207 -11.04 -12.69 9.68
C PHE A 207 -12.37 -12.71 10.46
N ASP A 208 -13.22 -13.70 10.18
CA ASP A 208 -14.51 -13.83 10.86
C ASP A 208 -14.32 -14.02 12.37
N ARG A 209 -13.36 -14.84 12.77
CA ARG A 209 -13.02 -15.04 14.18
C ARG A 209 -12.49 -13.78 14.84
N HIS A 210 -11.63 -13.02 14.14
CA HIS A 210 -11.12 -11.74 14.65
C HIS A 210 -12.26 -10.71 14.80
N LEU A 211 -13.10 -10.57 13.79
CA LEU A 211 -14.24 -9.65 13.82
C LEU A 211 -15.24 -10.02 14.92
N MET A 212 -15.59 -11.30 15.06
CA MET A 212 -16.45 -11.79 16.14
C MET A 212 -15.88 -11.50 17.53
N GLU A 213 -14.58 -11.69 17.72
CA GLU A 213 -13.91 -11.40 18.98
C GLU A 213 -13.96 -9.92 19.32
N GLN A 214 -13.72 -9.02 18.34
CA GLN A 214 -13.82 -7.57 18.57
C GLN A 214 -15.26 -7.16 18.92
N CYS A 215 -16.27 -7.72 18.26
CA CYS A 215 -17.66 -7.48 18.60
C CYS A 215 -18.01 -7.98 20.01
N ARG A 216 -17.50 -9.14 20.41
CA ARG A 216 -17.68 -9.68 21.76
C ARG A 216 -17.06 -8.76 22.82
N LEU A 217 -15.85 -8.24 22.56
CA LEU A 217 -15.18 -7.27 23.45
C LEU A 217 -15.93 -5.94 23.54
N ALA A 218 -16.61 -5.54 22.48
CA ALA A 218 -17.50 -4.38 22.46
C ALA A 218 -18.88 -4.63 23.14
N GLY A 219 -19.09 -5.80 23.75
CA GLY A 219 -20.31 -6.14 24.45
C GLY A 219 -21.40 -6.80 23.60
N HIS A 220 -21.07 -7.25 22.38
CA HIS A 220 -22.01 -7.91 21.45
C HIS A 220 -21.62 -9.36 21.17
N PRO A 221 -22.08 -10.33 22.00
CA PRO A 221 -21.70 -11.73 21.85
C PRO A 221 -22.36 -12.42 20.64
N THR A 222 -23.42 -11.85 20.07
CA THR A 222 -24.15 -12.41 18.93
C THR A 222 -24.02 -11.52 17.72
N MET A 223 -22.98 -11.74 16.94
CA MET A 223 -22.85 -11.19 15.62
C MET A 223 -23.20 -12.26 14.59
N VAL A 224 -24.00 -11.90 13.60
CA VAL A 224 -24.29 -12.78 12.47
C VAL A 224 -23.39 -12.36 11.31
N THR A 225 -22.45 -13.21 10.95
CA THR A 225 -21.73 -13.11 9.69
C THR A 225 -22.42 -13.92 8.62
N ARG A 226 -22.43 -13.40 7.41
CA ARG A 226 -22.79 -14.18 6.20
C ARG A 226 -21.69 -14.04 5.20
N THR A 227 -21.05 -15.15 4.93
CA THR A 227 -20.07 -15.25 3.84
C THR A 227 -20.82 -15.35 2.52
N VAL A 228 -20.54 -14.44 1.60
CA VAL A 228 -21.21 -14.33 0.32
C VAL A 228 -20.23 -14.10 -0.81
N GLU A 229 -20.58 -14.55 -2.00
CA GLU A 229 -19.81 -14.23 -3.21
C GLU A 229 -19.71 -12.70 -3.40
N PRO A 230 -18.58 -12.17 -3.87
CA PRO A 230 -18.36 -10.72 -3.98
C PRO A 230 -19.44 -9.96 -4.73
N LEU A 231 -19.94 -10.51 -5.83
CA LEU A 231 -21.06 -9.90 -6.57
C LEU A 231 -22.36 -9.91 -5.79
N LEU A 232 -22.62 -10.96 -5.03
CA LEU A 232 -23.79 -11.05 -4.15
C LEU A 232 -23.69 -10.05 -3.00
N LEU A 233 -22.50 -9.84 -2.43
CA LEU A 233 -22.25 -8.80 -1.44
C LEU A 233 -22.67 -7.43 -1.98
N VAL A 234 -22.23 -7.07 -3.17
CA VAL A 234 -22.60 -5.79 -3.83
C VAL A 234 -24.12 -5.68 -3.99
N GLN A 235 -24.80 -6.75 -4.39
CA GLN A 235 -26.27 -6.76 -4.57
C GLN A 235 -27.00 -6.60 -3.23
N LEU A 236 -26.54 -7.29 -2.19
CA LEU A 236 -27.13 -7.19 -0.84
C LEU A 236 -26.93 -5.80 -0.25
N MET A 237 -25.74 -5.22 -0.41
CA MET A 237 -25.47 -3.83 0.01
C MET A 237 -26.37 -2.83 -0.75
N ARG A 238 -26.59 -3.06 -2.05
CA ARG A 238 -27.48 -2.22 -2.86
C ARG A 238 -28.93 -2.35 -2.44
N ARG A 239 -29.38 -3.54 -2.07
CA ARG A 239 -30.73 -3.79 -1.59
C ARG A 239 -30.99 -3.09 -0.24
N GLY A 240 -29.95 -2.88 0.55
CA GLY A 240 -30.06 -2.27 1.88
C GLY A 240 -30.61 -3.24 2.94
N GLY A 241 -31.03 -2.70 4.06
CA GLY A 241 -31.48 -3.43 5.23
C GLY A 241 -30.44 -3.43 6.35
N PRO A 242 -30.59 -4.28 7.39
CA PRO A 242 -29.69 -4.33 8.53
C PRO A 242 -28.43 -5.16 8.18
N VAL A 243 -27.72 -4.75 7.15
CA VAL A 243 -26.49 -5.38 6.67
C VAL A 243 -25.37 -4.35 6.62
N VAL A 244 -24.15 -4.79 6.90
CA VAL A 244 -22.91 -3.99 6.82
C VAL A 244 -21.79 -4.86 6.29
N THR A 245 -20.69 -4.23 5.87
CA THR A 245 -19.48 -4.97 5.45
C THR A 245 -18.22 -4.30 5.99
N ALA A 246 -17.17 -5.08 6.16
CA ALA A 246 -15.85 -4.56 6.51
C ALA A 246 -15.09 -4.16 5.23
N MET A 247 -14.38 -3.05 5.28
CA MET A 247 -13.64 -2.50 4.15
C MET A 247 -12.27 -1.98 4.58
N ASN A 248 -11.27 -2.23 3.75
CA ASN A 248 -9.96 -1.60 3.86
C ASN A 248 -10.03 -0.14 3.41
N ALA A 249 -9.00 0.64 3.70
CA ALA A 249 -8.91 2.05 3.31
C ALA A 249 -8.97 2.25 1.78
N LEU A 250 -8.31 1.41 1.00
CA LEU A 250 -8.41 1.41 -0.46
C LEU A 250 -9.75 0.85 -0.98
N GLY A 251 -10.63 0.41 -0.09
CA GLY A 251 -11.88 -0.26 -0.44
C GLY A 251 -11.68 -1.76 -0.65
N SER A 252 -12.63 -2.41 -1.32
CA SER A 252 -12.59 -3.85 -1.60
C SER A 252 -12.19 -4.19 -3.03
N GLY A 253 -11.80 -3.21 -3.83
CA GLY A 253 -11.67 -3.37 -5.29
C GLY A 253 -13.03 -3.56 -6.00
N LEU A 254 -14.11 -3.75 -5.25
CA LEU A 254 -15.48 -3.81 -5.74
C LEU A 254 -16.16 -2.45 -5.58
N ALA A 255 -17.01 -2.09 -6.52
CA ALA A 255 -17.87 -0.91 -6.42
C ALA A 255 -19.03 -1.17 -5.44
N VAL A 256 -18.69 -1.40 -4.17
CA VAL A 256 -19.70 -1.59 -3.11
C VAL A 256 -20.45 -0.28 -2.91
N PRO A 257 -21.78 -0.27 -3.10
CA PRO A 257 -22.59 0.93 -2.93
C PRO A 257 -22.73 1.27 -1.45
N GLY A 258 -22.98 2.55 -1.18
CA GLY A 258 -23.18 3.06 0.17
C GLY A 258 -22.07 3.97 0.64
N VAL A 259 -22.01 4.20 1.94
CA VAL A 259 -21.02 5.06 2.59
C VAL A 259 -20.11 4.25 3.49
N VAL A 260 -18.86 4.68 3.58
CA VAL A 260 -17.86 4.08 4.48
C VAL A 260 -17.67 4.98 5.68
N ARG A 261 -17.57 4.40 6.86
CA ARG A 261 -17.40 5.11 8.13
C ARG A 261 -16.28 4.50 8.95
N GLU A 262 -15.65 5.35 9.74
CA GLU A 262 -14.67 4.93 10.74
C GLU A 262 -15.37 4.18 11.88
N LEU A 263 -14.70 3.15 12.39
CA LEU A 263 -15.07 2.51 13.66
C LEU A 263 -14.31 3.21 14.78
N ARG A 264 -15.01 3.70 15.78
CA ARG A 264 -14.43 4.43 16.91
C ARG A 264 -13.34 3.62 17.59
N GLY A 265 -12.16 4.24 17.74
CA GLY A 265 -11.00 3.58 18.33
C GLY A 265 -10.36 2.50 17.45
N SER A 266 -10.86 2.31 16.23
CA SER A 266 -10.32 1.32 15.28
C SER A 266 -10.14 -0.08 15.90
N PRO A 267 -11.18 -0.69 16.48
CA PRO A 267 -11.05 -1.96 17.20
C PRO A 267 -10.74 -3.13 16.28
N VAL A 268 -11.17 -3.06 15.02
CA VAL A 268 -10.90 -4.09 14.01
C VAL A 268 -9.76 -3.63 13.13
N ARG A 269 -8.67 -4.38 13.11
CA ARG A 269 -7.44 -4.03 12.39
C ARG A 269 -6.92 -5.22 11.60
N THR A 270 -6.25 -4.94 10.49
CA THR A 270 -5.50 -5.94 9.73
C THR A 270 -4.05 -5.53 9.65
N ARG A 271 -3.16 -6.49 9.65
CA ARG A 271 -1.72 -6.30 9.49
C ARG A 271 -1.29 -6.95 8.17
N HIS A 272 -0.66 -6.17 7.31
CA HIS A 272 -0.14 -6.65 6.03
C HIS A 272 1.28 -7.14 6.20
N VAL A 273 1.58 -8.32 5.68
CA VAL A 273 2.86 -9.00 5.83
C VAL A 273 3.39 -9.50 4.49
N LEU A 274 4.70 -9.41 4.32
CA LEU A 274 5.43 -10.07 3.24
C LEU A 274 6.19 -11.27 3.81
N LEU A 275 6.08 -12.43 3.13
CA LEU A 275 6.80 -13.64 3.49
C LEU A 275 7.60 -14.13 2.28
N TRP A 276 8.82 -14.65 2.51
CA TRP A 276 9.68 -15.23 1.47
C TRP A 276 10.58 -16.31 2.08
N ARG A 277 11.15 -17.19 1.23
CA ARG A 277 12.13 -18.18 1.72
C ARG A 277 13.47 -17.53 1.98
N ARG A 278 14.12 -17.91 3.07
CA ARG A 278 15.36 -17.29 3.57
C ARG A 278 16.54 -17.48 2.62
N ASP A 279 16.77 -18.70 2.19
CA ASP A 279 18.03 -19.12 1.57
C ASP A 279 17.83 -19.71 0.15
N GLU A 280 16.59 -19.69 -0.36
CA GLU A 280 16.21 -20.29 -1.63
C GLU A 280 15.30 -19.38 -2.44
N GLY A 281 15.64 -19.15 -3.69
CA GLY A 281 14.78 -18.45 -4.64
C GLY A 281 15.29 -17.06 -5.04
N PRO A 282 14.51 -16.33 -5.83
CA PRO A 282 14.90 -15.05 -6.41
C PRO A 282 14.70 -13.87 -5.46
N VAL A 283 14.14 -14.10 -4.26
CA VAL A 283 13.80 -13.06 -3.28
C VAL A 283 14.75 -13.14 -2.09
N ASP A 284 15.64 -12.18 -1.98
CA ASP A 284 16.51 -11.96 -0.83
C ASP A 284 15.97 -10.82 0.08
N GLU A 285 16.68 -10.52 1.16
CA GLU A 285 16.28 -9.46 2.09
C GLU A 285 16.32 -8.06 1.44
N GLU A 286 17.25 -7.81 0.53
CA GLU A 286 17.36 -6.55 -0.18
C GLU A 286 16.16 -6.34 -1.11
N PHE A 287 15.82 -7.35 -1.90
CA PHE A 287 14.66 -7.31 -2.78
C PHE A 287 13.34 -7.18 -1.97
N ALA A 288 13.18 -7.95 -0.89
CA ALA A 288 12.03 -7.87 0.00
C ALA A 288 11.90 -6.48 0.64
N GLY A 289 13.02 -5.85 1.01
CA GLY A 289 13.06 -4.47 1.51
C GLY A 289 12.62 -3.44 0.47
N ARG A 290 13.10 -3.56 -0.76
CA ARG A 290 12.68 -2.70 -1.89
C ARG A 290 11.20 -2.90 -2.22
N LEU A 291 10.74 -4.14 -2.24
CA LEU A 291 9.35 -4.50 -2.48
C LEU A 291 8.43 -3.90 -1.40
N ARG A 292 8.83 -4.03 -0.13
CA ARG A 292 8.12 -3.40 1.01
C ARG A 292 8.01 -1.88 0.82
N THR A 293 9.11 -1.21 0.55
CA THR A 293 9.13 0.25 0.34
C THR A 293 8.25 0.65 -0.83
N GLY A 294 8.40 0.00 -1.98
CA GLY A 294 7.60 0.27 -3.17
C GLY A 294 6.10 0.04 -2.95
N LEU A 295 5.73 -0.99 -2.18
CA LEU A 295 4.33 -1.25 -1.82
C LEU A 295 3.76 -0.15 -0.92
N LEU A 296 4.52 0.31 0.07
CA LEU A 296 4.09 1.39 0.96
C LEU A 296 3.92 2.71 0.21
N ASP A 297 4.81 2.99 -0.72
CA ASP A 297 4.73 4.21 -1.54
C ASP A 297 3.56 4.15 -2.52
N ALA A 298 3.37 3.02 -3.23
CA ALA A 298 2.23 2.81 -4.11
C ALA A 298 0.89 2.87 -3.35
N TYR A 299 0.85 2.32 -2.12
CA TYR A 299 -0.32 2.39 -1.27
C TYR A 299 -0.65 3.84 -0.88
N ARG A 300 0.35 4.62 -0.43
CA ARG A 300 0.17 6.04 -0.10
C ARG A 300 -0.28 6.86 -1.30
N GLU A 301 0.24 6.56 -2.48
CA GLU A 301 -0.13 7.23 -3.72
C GLU A 301 -1.57 6.90 -4.16
N ALA A 302 -2.02 5.67 -3.94
CA ALA A 302 -3.37 5.24 -4.28
C ALA A 302 -4.45 5.79 -3.34
N LEU A 303 -4.14 6.07 -2.09
CA LEU A 303 -5.10 6.48 -1.06
C LEU A 303 -5.92 7.74 -1.37
N PRO A 304 -5.33 8.85 -1.86
CA PRO A 304 -6.10 10.06 -2.20
C PRO A 304 -7.13 9.84 -3.30
N HIS A 305 -6.89 8.85 -4.17
CA HIS A 305 -7.72 8.57 -5.33
C HIS A 305 -8.79 7.49 -5.08
N ALA A 306 -8.48 6.53 -4.22
CA ALA A 306 -9.32 5.36 -3.93
C ALA A 306 -9.92 5.38 -2.52
N GLY A 307 -9.41 6.26 -1.64
CA GLY A 307 -9.81 6.32 -0.23
C GLY A 307 -11.28 6.64 -0.07
N ARG A 308 -12.00 5.73 0.58
CA ARG A 308 -13.44 5.85 0.85
C ARG A 308 -13.76 6.63 2.11
N VAL A 309 -12.74 7.02 2.88
CA VAL A 309 -12.86 7.82 4.09
C VAL A 309 -12.00 9.07 3.93
N PRO A 310 -12.58 10.16 3.38
CA PRO A 310 -11.83 11.40 3.11
C PRO A 310 -11.17 11.95 4.37
N GLY A 311 -9.93 12.40 4.24
CA GLY A 311 -9.18 13.05 5.31
C GLY A 311 -8.72 12.12 6.45
N TRP A 312 -9.00 10.82 6.40
CA TRP A 312 -8.56 9.92 7.45
C TRP A 312 -7.02 9.81 7.51
N TRP A 313 -6.38 9.76 6.38
CA TRP A 313 -4.92 9.61 6.27
C TRP A 313 -4.16 10.84 6.74
N GLU A 314 -4.70 12.02 6.46
CA GLU A 314 -4.13 13.29 6.92
C GLU A 314 -4.18 13.39 8.45
N ARG A 315 -5.22 12.81 9.06
CA ARG A 315 -5.36 12.76 10.52
C ARG A 315 -4.56 11.63 11.18
N ASN A 316 -4.17 10.61 10.39
CA ASN A 316 -3.51 9.39 10.89
C ASN A 316 -2.25 9.02 10.08
N PRO A 317 -1.24 9.91 9.97
CA PRO A 317 -0.09 9.70 9.06
C PRO A 317 0.85 8.54 9.49
N GLY A 318 0.73 8.07 10.73
CA GLY A 318 1.61 7.04 11.30
C GLY A 318 1.16 5.58 11.10
N TRP A 319 -0.02 5.34 10.55
CA TRP A 319 -0.56 3.99 10.43
C TRP A 319 0.19 3.07 9.47
N LEU A 320 0.68 3.60 8.35
CA LEU A 320 1.52 2.86 7.43
C LEU A 320 2.99 3.03 7.81
N GLY A 321 3.63 1.95 8.24
CA GLY A 321 5.05 1.91 8.54
C GLY A 321 5.40 1.98 10.03
N SER A 322 4.45 2.19 10.93
CA SER A 322 4.64 1.87 12.33
C SER A 322 4.30 0.39 12.55
N ALA A 323 5.25 -0.38 13.06
CA ALA A 323 4.87 -1.50 13.91
C ALA A 323 4.08 -0.85 15.04
N ALA A 324 2.74 -0.93 15.00
CA ALA A 324 1.93 -0.49 16.11
C ALA A 324 2.46 -1.23 17.34
N PRO A 325 2.69 -0.57 18.48
CA PRO A 325 3.07 -1.26 19.69
C PRO A 325 1.99 -2.31 19.97
N ASP A 326 2.43 -3.54 20.17
CA ASP A 326 1.61 -4.59 20.74
C ASP A 326 1.14 -4.08 22.10
N GLY A 327 -0.10 -3.64 22.19
CA GLY A 327 -0.78 -3.21 23.39
C GLY A 327 -1.82 -4.23 23.78
#